data_cd546a040609a4b41a6dc4b56d82b0db
#
_entry.id   cd546a040609a4b41a6dc4b56d82b0db
#
_cell.length_a   1.000
_cell.length_b   1.000
_cell.length_c   1.000
_cell.angle_alpha   90.00
_cell.angle_beta   90.00
_cell.angle_gamma   90.00
#
_symmetry.space_group_name_H-M   'P 1'
#
loop_
_entity.id
_entity.type
_entity.pdbx_description
1 polymer ?
#
loop_
_entity_poly.entity_id
_entity_poly.type
_entity_poly.pdbx_seq_one_letter_code
_entity_poly.pdbx_strand_id
1 'polypeptide(L)'
;IDKTMIALDGTPTKSNLGANAILGVSLACARAAANLLGMPLYRYIGGTNAKTLPVPMMNIINGGSHSDAPIAFQEFMIRPVGASSFKEGLRMGAEVFHALKKVLHDRGLSTAVGDEGGFAPALNGTEDALESIIEAIKKAGYKPGRKCEGGDVAIGMDCASSEFYKDGVYDYTKFEGAKGAKRTSAEQVAYLEGLISKYPIDSIEDGMSENDWEGWKKLTERI
;
A
#
# COMPACT_ATOMS: atom_id res chain seq x y z
N ILE A 1 -14.57 16.75 20.27
CA ILE A 1 -13.66 17.60 19.49
C ILE A 1 -13.89 17.36 18.00
N ASP A 2 -13.64 16.14 17.47
CA ASP A 2 -13.70 15.84 16.04
C ASP A 2 -15.09 16.11 15.42
N LYS A 3 -16.16 15.61 16.04
CA LYS A 3 -17.54 15.87 15.60
C LYS A 3 -17.88 17.37 15.60
N THR A 4 -17.33 18.13 16.54
CA THR A 4 -17.52 19.59 16.60
C THR A 4 -16.83 20.29 15.43
N MET A 5 -15.59 19.91 15.12
CA MET A 5 -14.84 20.47 13.99
C MET A 5 -15.48 20.10 12.65
N ILE A 6 -15.91 18.84 12.49
CA ILE A 6 -16.60 18.38 11.28
C ILE A 6 -17.92 19.14 11.08
N ALA A 7 -18.70 19.35 12.13
CA ALA A 7 -19.94 20.12 12.08
C ALA A 7 -19.68 21.60 11.76
N LEU A 8 -18.59 22.18 12.29
CA LEU A 8 -18.18 23.55 12.00
C LEU A 8 -17.74 23.72 10.55
N ASP A 9 -17.03 22.74 10.00
CA ASP A 9 -16.66 22.73 8.58
C ASP A 9 -17.88 22.65 7.67
N GLY A 10 -18.85 21.81 7.99
CA GLY A 10 -20.13 21.70 7.31
C GLY A 10 -20.09 21.13 5.90
N THR A 11 -18.94 20.63 5.41
CA THR A 11 -18.81 20.04 4.08
C THR A 11 -18.42 18.54 4.17
N PRO A 12 -18.87 17.70 3.22
CA PRO A 12 -18.49 16.28 3.20
C PRO A 12 -16.98 16.06 3.12
N THR A 13 -16.27 16.92 2.39
CA THR A 13 -14.83 16.80 2.10
C THR A 13 -13.95 17.65 3.03
N LYS A 14 -14.53 18.29 4.04
CA LYS A 14 -13.82 19.20 4.98
C LYS A 14 -13.10 20.35 4.25
N SER A 15 -13.73 20.87 3.20
CA SER A 15 -13.13 21.86 2.31
C SER A 15 -13.05 23.28 2.86
N ASN A 16 -13.79 23.60 3.94
CA ASN A 16 -13.74 24.93 4.55
C ASN A 16 -12.58 25.07 5.53
N LEU A 17 -12.41 24.15 6.45
CA LEU A 17 -11.30 24.16 7.43
C LEU A 17 -10.07 23.42 6.93
N GLY A 18 -10.25 22.47 6.05
CA GLY A 18 -9.20 21.57 5.57
C GLY A 18 -8.99 20.35 6.48
N ALA A 19 -8.92 19.16 5.87
CA ALA A 19 -8.77 17.89 6.60
C ALA A 19 -7.50 17.86 7.47
N ASN A 20 -6.39 18.41 6.97
CA ASN A 20 -5.13 18.48 7.72
C ASN A 20 -5.22 19.32 8.98
N ALA A 21 -5.92 20.47 8.94
CA ALA A 21 -6.11 21.32 10.11
C ALA A 21 -6.97 20.61 11.18
N ILE A 22 -8.07 19.97 10.76
CA ILE A 22 -8.93 19.16 11.63
C ILE A 22 -8.13 18.03 12.28
N LEU A 23 -7.36 17.27 11.49
CA LEU A 23 -6.51 16.19 11.99
C LEU A 23 -5.43 16.70 12.95
N GLY A 24 -4.80 17.84 12.62
CA GLY A 24 -3.78 18.46 13.48
C GLY A 24 -4.30 18.77 14.87
N VAL A 25 -5.49 19.36 14.98
CA VAL A 25 -6.13 19.65 16.28
C VAL A 25 -6.51 18.37 17.01
N SER A 26 -7.08 17.39 16.31
CA SER A 26 -7.44 16.08 16.88
C SER A 26 -6.24 15.38 17.51
N LEU A 27 -5.13 15.28 16.77
CA LEU A 27 -3.88 14.67 17.24
C LEU A 27 -3.26 15.46 18.41
N ALA A 28 -3.27 16.78 18.35
CA ALA A 28 -2.75 17.62 19.44
C ALA A 28 -3.52 17.41 20.75
N CYS A 29 -4.85 17.33 20.67
CA CYS A 29 -5.71 17.05 21.83
C CYS A 29 -5.44 15.66 22.42
N ALA A 30 -5.30 14.64 21.58
CA ALA A 30 -4.98 13.28 22.04
C ALA A 30 -3.62 13.22 22.74
N ARG A 31 -2.60 13.89 22.17
CA ARG A 31 -1.26 13.98 22.78
C ARG A 31 -1.28 14.75 24.12
N ALA A 32 -2.00 15.87 24.16
CA ALA A 32 -2.13 16.66 25.39
C ALA A 32 -2.79 15.84 26.51
N ALA A 33 -3.86 15.11 26.20
CA ALA A 33 -4.53 14.23 27.14
C ALA A 33 -3.62 13.09 27.64
N ALA A 34 -2.89 12.43 26.75
CA ALA A 34 -1.92 11.40 27.10
C ALA A 34 -0.83 11.94 28.03
N ASN A 35 -0.27 13.12 27.74
CA ASN A 35 0.73 13.78 28.56
C ASN A 35 0.19 14.16 29.95
N LEU A 36 -1.03 14.69 30.02
CA LEU A 36 -1.69 15.02 31.28
C LEU A 36 -1.85 13.79 32.20
N LEU A 37 -2.14 12.63 31.59
CA LEU A 37 -2.29 11.36 32.30
C LEU A 37 -0.96 10.63 32.55
N GLY A 38 0.17 11.18 32.11
CA GLY A 38 1.50 10.57 32.27
C GLY A 38 1.67 9.25 31.53
N MET A 39 0.96 9.05 30.41
CA MET A 39 1.02 7.80 29.65
C MET A 39 1.41 8.02 28.18
N PRO A 40 2.02 7.04 27.50
CA PRO A 40 2.29 7.13 26.07
C PRO A 40 1.01 7.14 25.25
N LEU A 41 1.02 7.84 24.10
CA LEU A 41 -0.16 8.03 23.25
C LEU A 41 -0.82 6.73 22.83
N TYR A 42 -0.04 5.70 22.46
CA TYR A 42 -0.59 4.41 22.06
C TYR A 42 -1.44 3.75 23.16
N ARG A 43 -1.05 3.96 24.43
CA ARG A 43 -1.80 3.44 25.59
C ARG A 43 -3.05 4.27 25.87
N TYR A 44 -2.96 5.58 25.70
CA TYR A 44 -4.12 6.46 25.84
C TYR A 44 -5.22 6.12 24.82
N ILE A 45 -4.85 5.88 23.57
CA ILE A 45 -5.80 5.55 22.50
C ILE A 45 -6.25 4.09 22.58
N GLY A 46 -5.32 3.16 22.74
CA GLY A 46 -5.57 1.71 22.64
C GLY A 46 -5.94 1.02 23.96
N GLY A 47 -5.86 1.73 25.10
CA GLY A 47 -6.19 1.19 26.41
C GLY A 47 -5.16 0.20 26.94
N THR A 48 -5.59 -0.59 27.94
CA THR A 48 -4.72 -1.50 28.71
C THR A 48 -4.14 -2.64 27.88
N ASN A 49 -4.79 -3.01 26.78
CA ASN A 49 -4.37 -4.12 25.93
C ASN A 49 -3.57 -3.70 24.68
N ALA A 50 -3.24 -2.42 24.56
CA ALA A 50 -2.40 -1.91 23.46
C ALA A 50 -0.93 -2.33 23.68
N LYS A 51 -0.53 -3.49 23.16
CA LYS A 51 0.81 -4.09 23.34
C LYS A 51 1.33 -4.85 22.13
N THR A 52 0.56 -4.92 21.06
CA THR A 52 0.92 -5.70 19.86
C THR A 52 1.37 -4.75 18.75
N LEU A 53 2.58 -4.95 18.24
CA LEU A 53 3.05 -4.30 17.03
C LEU A 53 2.51 -5.03 15.80
N PRO A 54 2.13 -4.32 14.74
CA PRO A 54 1.73 -4.93 13.48
C PRO A 54 2.91 -5.60 12.77
N VAL A 55 2.62 -6.49 11.84
CA VAL A 55 3.60 -6.89 10.83
C VAL A 55 3.95 -5.64 10.00
N PRO A 56 5.25 -5.28 9.87
CA PRO A 56 5.61 -4.10 9.09
C PRO A 56 5.23 -4.31 7.62
N MET A 57 4.68 -3.26 7.01
CA MET A 57 4.39 -3.18 5.58
C MET A 57 5.34 -2.15 4.98
N MET A 58 6.21 -2.60 4.08
CA MET A 58 7.34 -1.79 3.59
C MET A 58 7.23 -1.62 2.08
N ASN A 59 7.09 -0.38 1.62
CA ASN A 59 7.11 -0.06 0.21
C ASN A 59 8.52 -0.24 -0.38
N ILE A 60 8.65 -1.00 -1.46
CA ILE A 60 9.93 -1.31 -2.11
C ILE A 60 9.95 -1.02 -3.61
N ILE A 61 8.79 -0.85 -4.27
CA ILE A 61 8.67 -0.36 -5.65
C ILE A 61 7.56 0.68 -5.70
N ASN A 62 7.87 1.83 -6.28
CA ASN A 62 6.94 2.91 -6.57
C ASN A 62 6.50 2.89 -8.04
N GLY A 63 5.24 3.23 -8.26
CA GLY A 63 4.65 3.50 -9.56
C GLY A 63 3.63 4.64 -9.46
N GLY A 64 2.64 4.69 -10.34
CA GLY A 64 1.58 5.68 -10.34
C GLY A 64 2.10 7.12 -10.28
N SER A 65 1.49 7.93 -9.42
CA SER A 65 1.88 9.34 -9.23
C SER A 65 3.20 9.52 -8.47
N HIS A 66 3.77 8.46 -7.87
CA HIS A 66 5.01 8.51 -7.09
C HIS A 66 6.27 8.17 -7.92
N SER A 67 6.13 7.96 -9.22
CA SER A 67 7.22 7.55 -10.11
C SER A 67 6.92 7.90 -11.56
N ASP A 68 7.97 8.13 -12.36
CA ASP A 68 7.87 8.21 -13.82
C ASP A 68 7.86 6.82 -14.50
N ALA A 69 7.84 5.74 -13.72
CA ALA A 69 7.77 4.38 -14.24
C ALA A 69 6.41 4.10 -14.90
N PRO A 70 6.37 3.31 -16.00
CA PRO A 70 5.12 2.99 -16.68
C PRO A 70 4.35 1.89 -15.94
N ILE A 71 3.99 2.14 -14.69
CA ILE A 71 3.25 1.25 -13.79
C ILE A 71 2.08 2.05 -13.22
N ALA A 72 0.84 1.53 -13.34
CA ALA A 72 -0.34 2.25 -12.89
C ALA A 72 -0.51 2.22 -11.36
N PHE A 73 -0.18 1.13 -10.70
CA PHE A 73 -0.29 1.01 -9.25
C PHE A 73 0.82 1.78 -8.54
N GLN A 74 0.45 2.45 -7.45
CA GLN A 74 1.29 3.42 -6.77
C GLN A 74 2.41 2.80 -5.94
N GLU A 75 2.09 1.71 -5.20
CA GLU A 75 3.05 1.07 -4.31
C GLU A 75 2.97 -0.46 -4.35
N PHE A 76 4.15 -1.06 -4.28
CA PHE A 76 4.31 -2.50 -4.07
C PHE A 76 5.11 -2.71 -2.80
N MET A 77 4.47 -3.34 -1.82
CA MET A 77 4.97 -3.51 -0.48
C MET A 77 5.27 -4.97 -0.17
N ILE A 78 6.22 -5.21 0.73
CA ILE A 78 6.47 -6.53 1.32
C ILE A 78 6.02 -6.56 2.76
N ARG A 79 5.52 -7.72 3.16
CA ARG A 79 5.03 -8.02 4.49
C ARG A 79 5.72 -9.29 5.02
N PRO A 80 6.67 -9.20 5.96
CA PRO A 80 7.39 -10.36 6.51
C PRO A 80 6.52 -11.13 7.52
N VAL A 81 5.50 -11.80 7.02
CA VAL A 81 4.46 -12.49 7.81
C VAL A 81 4.96 -13.73 8.57
N GLY A 82 6.10 -14.29 8.16
CA GLY A 82 6.78 -15.39 8.83
C GLY A 82 7.70 -14.99 9.97
N ALA A 83 7.94 -13.67 10.15
CA ALA A 83 8.83 -13.19 11.21
C ALA A 83 8.29 -13.49 12.61
N SER A 84 9.19 -13.89 13.53
CA SER A 84 8.85 -14.16 14.93
C SER A 84 8.72 -12.92 15.80
N SER A 85 9.19 -11.77 15.33
CA SER A 85 9.15 -10.48 16.01
C SER A 85 9.20 -9.31 15.04
N PHE A 86 8.82 -8.12 15.49
CA PHE A 86 8.92 -6.89 14.69
C PHE A 86 10.37 -6.62 14.23
N LYS A 87 11.35 -6.80 15.14
CA LYS A 87 12.78 -6.65 14.82
C LYS A 87 13.21 -7.59 13.69
N GLU A 88 12.78 -8.83 13.77
CA GLU A 88 13.08 -9.84 12.74
C GLU A 88 12.40 -9.47 11.42
N GLY A 89 11.13 -9.04 11.45
CA GLY A 89 10.42 -8.58 10.28
C GLY A 89 11.11 -7.40 9.58
N LEU A 90 11.60 -6.44 10.35
CA LEU A 90 12.35 -5.32 9.80
C LEU A 90 13.67 -5.76 9.14
N ARG A 91 14.38 -6.72 9.76
CA ARG A 91 15.60 -7.31 9.16
C ARG A 91 15.30 -8.00 7.84
N MET A 92 14.29 -8.88 7.82
CA MET A 92 13.87 -9.58 6.60
C MET A 92 13.52 -8.60 5.47
N GLY A 93 12.77 -7.54 5.80
CA GLY A 93 12.41 -6.50 4.83
C GLY A 93 13.62 -5.78 4.25
N ALA A 94 14.60 -5.42 5.09
CA ALA A 94 15.83 -4.78 4.64
C ALA A 94 16.64 -5.70 3.71
N GLU A 95 16.73 -7.00 4.01
CA GLU A 95 17.42 -7.98 3.18
C GLU A 95 16.75 -8.16 1.83
N VAL A 96 15.41 -8.24 1.79
CA VAL A 96 14.64 -8.30 0.53
C VAL A 96 14.83 -7.01 -0.28
N PHE A 97 14.80 -5.84 0.36
CA PHE A 97 15.04 -4.56 -0.31
C PHE A 97 16.42 -4.50 -0.99
N HIS A 98 17.47 -4.94 -0.29
CA HIS A 98 18.80 -5.01 -0.86
C HIS A 98 18.93 -6.06 -1.96
N ALA A 99 18.25 -7.20 -1.84
CA ALA A 99 18.18 -8.19 -2.90
C ALA A 99 17.48 -7.64 -4.14
N LEU A 100 16.38 -6.86 -3.96
CA LEU A 100 15.67 -6.20 -5.05
C LEU A 100 16.57 -5.18 -5.77
N LYS A 101 17.35 -4.40 -5.02
CA LYS A 101 18.34 -3.48 -5.62
C LYS A 101 19.26 -4.22 -6.59
N LYS A 102 19.74 -5.39 -6.19
CA LYS A 102 20.60 -6.21 -7.04
C LYS A 102 19.85 -6.78 -8.26
N VAL A 103 18.62 -7.26 -8.09
CA VAL A 103 17.77 -7.74 -9.21
C VAL A 103 17.59 -6.66 -10.26
N LEU A 104 17.24 -5.43 -9.83
CA LEU A 104 17.04 -4.31 -10.75
C LEU A 104 18.33 -3.87 -11.43
N HIS A 105 19.44 -3.79 -10.68
CA HIS A 105 20.76 -3.46 -11.21
C HIS A 105 21.20 -4.47 -12.27
N ASP A 106 21.08 -5.78 -12.01
CA ASP A 106 21.47 -6.85 -12.92
C ASP A 106 20.63 -6.82 -14.24
N ARG A 107 19.44 -6.23 -14.19
CA ARG A 107 18.58 -5.96 -15.37
C ARG A 107 18.88 -4.62 -16.06
N GLY A 108 19.85 -3.84 -15.56
CA GLY A 108 20.18 -2.51 -16.10
C GLY A 108 19.12 -1.45 -15.79
N LEU A 109 18.26 -1.68 -14.78
CA LEU A 109 17.20 -0.77 -14.37
C LEU A 109 17.68 0.20 -13.29
N SER A 110 17.01 1.35 -13.19
CA SER A 110 17.29 2.35 -12.15
C SER A 110 17.05 1.77 -10.75
N THR A 111 17.96 2.10 -9.84
CA THR A 111 17.83 1.86 -8.40
C THR A 111 17.71 3.17 -7.61
N ALA A 112 17.31 4.25 -8.29
CA ALA A 112 16.92 5.50 -7.64
C ALA A 112 15.63 5.25 -6.82
N VAL A 113 15.54 5.95 -5.69
CA VAL A 113 14.43 5.83 -4.75
C VAL A 113 13.41 6.94 -5.05
N GLY A 114 12.14 6.59 -5.08
CA GLY A 114 11.04 7.55 -5.18
C GLY A 114 10.69 8.19 -3.83
N ASP A 115 9.64 9.00 -3.82
CA ASP A 115 9.24 9.81 -2.65
C ASP A 115 8.85 8.96 -1.42
N GLU A 116 8.35 7.76 -1.65
CA GLU A 116 7.90 6.83 -0.60
C GLU A 116 8.95 5.76 -0.21
N GLY A 117 10.21 5.95 -0.63
CA GLY A 117 11.33 5.10 -0.24
C GLY A 117 11.52 3.82 -1.06
N GLY A 118 10.58 3.42 -1.91
CA GLY A 118 10.73 2.33 -2.88
C GLY A 118 11.55 2.74 -4.10
N PHE A 119 12.08 1.77 -4.84
CA PHE A 119 12.72 2.01 -6.13
C PHE A 119 11.69 2.44 -7.18
N ALA A 120 12.13 3.23 -8.17
CA ALA A 120 11.32 3.70 -9.29
C ALA A 120 11.88 3.22 -10.65
N PRO A 121 11.94 1.90 -10.91
CA PRO A 121 12.48 1.34 -12.13
C PRO A 121 11.46 1.38 -13.27
N ALA A 122 11.92 1.56 -14.50
CA ALA A 122 11.08 1.47 -15.70
C ALA A 122 10.75 0.00 -16.03
N LEU A 123 9.91 -0.63 -15.20
CA LEU A 123 9.39 -1.98 -15.40
C LEU A 123 8.23 -2.00 -16.41
N ASN A 124 7.88 -3.18 -16.90
CA ASN A 124 6.82 -3.36 -17.91
C ASN A 124 5.43 -3.57 -17.27
N GLY A 125 5.06 -2.73 -16.32
CA GLY A 125 3.76 -2.77 -15.63
C GLY A 125 3.74 -3.59 -14.34
N THR A 126 2.54 -3.79 -13.82
CA THR A 126 2.26 -4.39 -12.51
C THR A 126 2.86 -5.79 -12.33
N GLU A 127 2.69 -6.66 -13.33
CA GLU A 127 3.17 -8.05 -13.19
C GLU A 127 4.68 -8.15 -13.16
N ASP A 128 5.41 -7.32 -13.95
CA ASP A 128 6.87 -7.28 -13.92
C ASP A 128 7.40 -6.77 -12.56
N ALA A 129 6.68 -5.87 -11.91
CA ALA A 129 6.98 -5.44 -10.55
C ALA A 129 6.82 -6.59 -9.54
N LEU A 130 5.70 -7.31 -9.59
CA LEU A 130 5.43 -8.46 -8.72
C LEU A 130 6.45 -9.59 -8.91
N GLU A 131 6.80 -9.93 -10.15
CA GLU A 131 7.82 -10.95 -10.46
C GLU A 131 9.21 -10.54 -9.93
N SER A 132 9.57 -9.27 -10.08
CA SER A 132 10.85 -8.73 -9.56
C SER A 132 10.92 -8.84 -8.03
N ILE A 133 9.82 -8.58 -7.33
CA ILE A 133 9.72 -8.73 -5.87
C ILE A 133 9.84 -10.20 -5.47
N ILE A 134 9.15 -11.11 -6.16
CA ILE A 134 9.24 -12.55 -5.88
C ILE A 134 10.67 -13.05 -6.07
N GLU A 135 11.34 -12.61 -7.13
CA GLU A 135 12.75 -12.95 -7.35
C GLU A 135 13.64 -12.44 -6.20
N ALA A 136 13.40 -11.20 -5.75
CA ALA A 136 14.14 -10.60 -4.64
C ALA A 136 13.93 -11.36 -3.33
N ILE A 137 12.68 -11.75 -3.01
CA ILE A 137 12.36 -12.55 -1.82
C ILE A 137 13.13 -13.87 -1.83
N LYS A 138 13.13 -14.57 -2.98
CA LYS A 138 13.87 -15.83 -3.14
C LYS A 138 15.38 -15.63 -3.04
N LYS A 139 15.92 -14.58 -3.65
CA LYS A 139 17.37 -14.24 -3.57
C LYS A 139 17.81 -13.85 -2.16
N ALA A 140 16.92 -13.28 -1.35
CA ALA A 140 17.17 -13.02 0.06
C ALA A 140 17.11 -14.28 0.93
N GLY A 141 16.73 -15.45 0.37
CA GLY A 141 16.65 -16.71 1.08
C GLY A 141 15.30 -16.99 1.74
N TYR A 142 14.27 -16.23 1.40
CA TYR A 142 12.93 -16.37 1.97
C TYR A 142 11.96 -17.01 0.98
N LYS A 143 10.90 -17.62 1.53
CA LYS A 143 9.82 -18.22 0.76
C LYS A 143 8.73 -17.16 0.51
N PRO A 144 8.47 -16.75 -0.75
CA PRO A 144 7.32 -15.91 -1.06
C PRO A 144 6.04 -16.70 -0.79
N GLY A 145 5.09 -16.09 -0.08
CA GLY A 145 3.85 -16.77 0.28
C GLY A 145 3.09 -16.04 1.39
N ARG A 146 1.77 -16.27 1.43
CA ARG A 146 0.93 -15.83 2.55
C ARG A 146 1.21 -16.67 3.79
N LYS A 147 0.93 -16.10 4.98
CA LYS A 147 1.15 -16.81 6.25
C LYS A 147 0.39 -18.14 6.34
N CYS A 148 -0.86 -18.17 5.87
CA CYS A 148 -1.70 -19.37 5.85
C CYS A 148 -1.16 -20.47 4.93
N GLU A 149 -0.27 -20.13 4.00
CA GLU A 149 0.40 -21.04 3.05
C GLU A 149 1.80 -21.41 3.52
N GLY A 150 2.20 -20.99 4.71
CA GLY A 150 3.55 -21.21 5.25
C GLY A 150 4.62 -20.43 4.50
N GLY A 151 4.27 -19.25 4.00
CA GLY A 151 5.21 -18.29 3.41
C GLY A 151 5.89 -17.43 4.47
N ASP A 152 7.06 -16.90 4.13
CA ASP A 152 7.84 -16.00 4.98
C ASP A 152 7.51 -14.52 4.69
N VAL A 153 7.35 -14.19 3.41
CA VAL A 153 7.11 -12.82 2.95
C VAL A 153 5.94 -12.80 1.94
N ALA A 154 4.88 -12.09 2.28
CA ALA A 154 3.76 -11.79 1.41
C ALA A 154 3.94 -10.42 0.74
N ILE A 155 3.07 -10.11 -0.21
CA ILE A 155 3.04 -8.84 -0.94
C ILE A 155 1.78 -8.06 -0.55
N GLY A 156 1.94 -6.76 -0.32
CA GLY A 156 0.86 -5.78 -0.26
C GLY A 156 0.93 -4.86 -1.48
N MET A 157 -0.20 -4.32 -1.89
CA MET A 157 -0.26 -3.32 -2.94
C MET A 157 -1.10 -2.13 -2.48
N ASP A 158 -0.71 -0.93 -2.90
CA ASP A 158 -1.59 0.22 -2.97
C ASP A 158 -1.81 0.57 -4.43
N CYS A 159 -3.04 0.38 -4.90
CA CYS A 159 -3.40 0.65 -6.28
C CYS A 159 -3.63 2.14 -6.54
N ALA A 160 -4.02 2.91 -5.51
CA ALA A 160 -4.43 4.32 -5.62
C ALA A 160 -5.40 4.55 -6.80
N SER A 161 -6.40 3.69 -6.94
CA SER A 161 -7.21 3.56 -8.17
C SER A 161 -8.01 4.80 -8.54
N SER A 162 -8.27 5.72 -7.59
CA SER A 162 -8.88 7.01 -7.86
C SER A 162 -8.05 7.87 -8.83
N GLU A 163 -6.73 7.68 -8.86
CA GLU A 163 -5.80 8.44 -9.70
C GLU A 163 -5.99 8.16 -11.21
N PHE A 164 -6.47 6.99 -11.58
CA PHE A 164 -6.71 6.59 -12.97
C PHE A 164 -8.17 6.19 -13.25
N TYR A 165 -9.09 6.51 -12.33
CA TYR A 165 -10.53 6.31 -12.53
C TYR A 165 -11.19 7.58 -13.05
N LYS A 166 -11.93 7.45 -14.15
CA LYS A 166 -12.72 8.55 -14.71
C LYS A 166 -13.95 8.01 -15.45
N ASP A 167 -15.11 8.59 -15.17
CA ASP A 167 -16.37 8.33 -15.87
C ASP A 167 -16.73 6.83 -15.97
N GLY A 168 -16.51 6.07 -14.89
CA GLY A 168 -16.82 4.65 -14.81
C GLY A 168 -15.74 3.72 -15.38
N VAL A 169 -14.57 4.26 -15.76
CA VAL A 169 -13.49 3.51 -16.39
C VAL A 169 -12.19 3.69 -15.59
N TYR A 170 -11.51 2.60 -15.32
CA TYR A 170 -10.14 2.53 -14.82
C TYR A 170 -9.19 2.57 -16.03
N ASP A 171 -8.61 3.74 -16.29
CA ASP A 171 -7.79 4.00 -17.50
C ASP A 171 -6.29 3.95 -17.16
N TYR A 172 -5.71 2.80 -17.34
CA TYR A 172 -4.28 2.56 -17.10
C TYR A 172 -3.35 3.29 -18.08
N THR A 173 -3.92 3.77 -19.23
CA THR A 173 -3.11 4.51 -20.20
C THR A 173 -2.52 5.80 -19.64
N LYS A 174 -3.11 6.33 -18.56
CA LYS A 174 -2.58 7.51 -17.84
C LYS A 174 -1.12 7.31 -17.42
N PHE A 175 -0.75 6.11 -16.98
CA PHE A 175 0.60 5.79 -16.48
C PHE A 175 1.37 4.84 -17.41
N GLU A 176 0.67 3.89 -18.03
CA GLU A 176 1.29 2.84 -18.86
C GLU A 176 1.35 3.22 -20.36
N GLY A 177 0.89 4.42 -20.72
CA GLY A 177 0.86 4.90 -22.10
C GLY A 177 -0.07 4.04 -22.99
N ALA A 178 0.22 3.94 -24.28
CA ALA A 178 -0.63 3.26 -25.24
C ALA A 178 -0.86 1.76 -24.97
N LYS A 179 -0.07 1.15 -24.10
CA LYS A 179 -0.20 -0.27 -23.73
C LYS A 179 -1.16 -0.48 -22.55
N GLY A 180 -1.50 0.58 -21.83
CA GLY A 180 -2.39 0.52 -20.66
C GLY A 180 -3.80 0.06 -21.04
N ALA A 181 -4.36 -0.83 -20.26
CA ALA A 181 -5.73 -1.29 -20.45
C ALA A 181 -6.74 -0.26 -19.93
N LYS A 182 -7.98 -0.34 -20.46
CA LYS A 182 -9.13 0.34 -19.90
C LYS A 182 -10.11 -0.70 -19.37
N ARG A 183 -10.52 -0.55 -18.11
CA ARG A 183 -11.34 -1.54 -17.42
C ARG A 183 -12.58 -0.88 -16.82
N THR A 184 -13.71 -1.54 -16.95
CA THR A 184 -14.91 -1.27 -16.15
C THR A 184 -14.65 -1.70 -14.69
N SER A 185 -15.52 -1.31 -13.75
CA SER A 185 -15.40 -1.77 -12.35
C SER A 185 -15.40 -3.29 -12.22
N ALA A 186 -16.20 -4.00 -13.02
CA ALA A 186 -16.23 -5.46 -12.99
C ALA A 186 -14.93 -6.09 -13.54
N GLU A 187 -14.35 -5.52 -14.57
CA GLU A 187 -13.05 -5.97 -15.13
C GLU A 187 -11.89 -5.63 -14.20
N GLN A 188 -11.96 -4.51 -13.46
CA GLN A 188 -10.98 -4.15 -12.42
C GLN A 188 -11.00 -5.18 -11.28
N VAL A 189 -12.18 -5.54 -10.78
CA VAL A 189 -12.34 -6.60 -9.77
C VAL A 189 -11.77 -7.93 -10.26
N ALA A 190 -12.10 -8.34 -11.49
CA ALA A 190 -11.57 -9.58 -12.06
C ALA A 190 -10.05 -9.57 -12.26
N TYR A 191 -9.48 -8.42 -12.60
CA TYR A 191 -8.04 -8.25 -12.72
C TYR A 191 -7.33 -8.42 -11.36
N LEU A 192 -7.83 -7.75 -10.31
CA LEU A 192 -7.28 -7.86 -8.96
C LEU A 192 -7.40 -9.30 -8.41
N GLU A 193 -8.54 -9.96 -8.61
CA GLU A 193 -8.73 -11.38 -8.27
C GLU A 193 -7.71 -12.28 -9.00
N GLY A 194 -7.45 -12.00 -10.28
CA GLY A 194 -6.44 -12.71 -11.07
C GLY A 194 -5.03 -12.54 -10.50
N LEU A 195 -4.66 -11.33 -10.07
CA LEU A 195 -3.38 -11.07 -9.42
C LEU A 195 -3.24 -11.83 -8.09
N ILE A 196 -4.28 -11.83 -7.24
CA ILE A 196 -4.27 -12.56 -5.95
C ILE A 196 -4.15 -14.07 -6.18
N SER A 197 -4.76 -14.59 -7.24
CA SER A 197 -4.69 -16.02 -7.59
C SER A 197 -3.30 -16.43 -8.07
N LYS A 198 -2.56 -15.51 -8.69
CA LYS A 198 -1.23 -15.78 -9.28
C LYS A 198 -0.08 -15.46 -8.32
N TYR A 199 -0.24 -14.47 -7.46
CA TYR A 199 0.82 -13.94 -6.60
C TYR A 199 0.44 -14.02 -5.12
N PRO A 200 1.40 -14.07 -4.19
CA PRO A 200 1.14 -14.17 -2.74
C PRO A 200 0.75 -12.80 -2.16
N ILE A 201 -0.29 -12.19 -2.71
CA ILE A 201 -0.83 -10.91 -2.26
C ILE A 201 -1.81 -11.18 -1.11
N ASP A 202 -1.62 -10.48 0.02
CA ASP A 202 -2.49 -10.60 1.19
C ASP A 202 -3.09 -9.27 1.66
N SER A 203 -2.79 -8.18 0.94
CA SER A 203 -3.35 -6.85 1.18
C SER A 203 -3.44 -6.04 -0.12
N ILE A 204 -4.59 -5.44 -0.38
CA ILE A 204 -4.79 -4.47 -1.47
C ILE A 204 -5.45 -3.23 -0.87
N GLU A 205 -4.74 -2.11 -0.91
CA GLU A 205 -5.23 -0.78 -0.58
C GLU A 205 -5.72 -0.10 -1.85
N ASP A 206 -6.80 0.64 -1.74
CA ASP A 206 -7.40 1.44 -2.83
C ASP A 206 -7.56 0.69 -4.17
N GLY A 207 -7.93 -0.59 -4.09
CA GLY A 207 -8.16 -1.43 -5.28
C GLY A 207 -9.28 -0.94 -6.19
N MET A 208 -10.21 -0.13 -5.65
CA MET A 208 -11.26 0.57 -6.39
C MET A 208 -11.17 2.06 -6.12
N SER A 209 -11.78 2.87 -6.97
CA SER A 209 -11.92 4.32 -6.75
C SER A 209 -12.71 4.61 -5.48
N GLU A 210 -12.38 5.70 -4.79
CA GLU A 210 -12.98 6.14 -3.51
C GLU A 210 -14.51 6.26 -3.54
N ASN A 211 -15.11 6.49 -4.71
CA ASN A 211 -16.55 6.65 -4.89
C ASN A 211 -17.22 5.47 -5.60
N ASP A 212 -16.49 4.43 -6.01
CA ASP A 212 -17.02 3.23 -6.65
C ASP A 212 -17.49 2.19 -5.62
N TRP A 213 -18.52 2.53 -4.84
CA TRP A 213 -19.07 1.69 -3.76
C TRP A 213 -19.55 0.32 -4.23
N GLU A 214 -20.12 0.23 -5.44
CA GLU A 214 -20.54 -1.05 -6.02
C GLU A 214 -19.33 -1.92 -6.41
N GLY A 215 -18.28 -1.30 -6.93
CA GLY A 215 -17.01 -1.97 -7.19
C GLY A 215 -16.35 -2.47 -5.91
N TRP A 216 -16.30 -1.65 -4.86
CA TRP A 216 -15.79 -2.04 -3.53
C TRP A 216 -16.54 -3.23 -2.95
N LYS A 217 -17.87 -3.22 -3.02
CA LYS A 217 -18.69 -4.35 -2.56
C LYS A 217 -18.33 -5.62 -3.30
N LYS A 218 -18.28 -5.59 -4.63
CA LYS A 218 -17.94 -6.75 -5.46
C LYS A 218 -16.52 -7.25 -5.19
N LEU A 219 -15.55 -6.34 -5.02
CA LEU A 219 -14.17 -6.70 -4.71
C LEU A 219 -14.13 -7.46 -3.37
N THR A 220 -14.75 -6.92 -2.32
CA THR A 220 -14.79 -7.54 -0.98
C THR A 220 -15.49 -8.91 -0.97
N GLU A 221 -16.46 -9.15 -1.85
CA GLU A 221 -17.15 -10.44 -1.96
C GLU A 221 -16.31 -11.52 -2.68
N ARG A 222 -15.29 -11.12 -3.46
CA ARG A 222 -14.52 -12.03 -4.33
C ARG A 222 -13.11 -12.35 -3.85
N ILE A 223 -12.53 -11.50 -2.94
CA ILE A 223 -11.15 -11.65 -2.46
C ILE A 223 -11.04 -11.68 -0.93
#